data_498f53136ad72b5f99844fa80527ff13
#
_entry.id   498f53136ad72b5f99844fa80527ff13
#
_cell.length_a   1.000
_cell.length_b   1.000
_cell.length_c   1.000
_cell.angle_alpha   90.00
_cell.angle_beta   90.00
_cell.angle_gamma   90.00
#
_symmetry.space_group_name_H-M   'P 1'
#
loop_
_entity.id
_entity.type
_entity.pdbx_description
1 polymer ?
#
loop_
_entity_poly.entity_id
_entity_poly.type
_entity_poly.pdbx_seq_one_letter_code
_entity_poly.pdbx_strand_id
1 'polypeptide(L)'
;EKSLLITPDILYSTPPNQLVIVDTRSKFKYLLGHIPNAVHLGSWQDFTHKVNGVRGLLIENRHFIVSKLKPHGIDYNKTIVVYGDSKDPWRTDGRFFWMFERFGFNKVAILEGGLNNWLNSGGKLEVGRGNPRKASELTVNDISFNHRVLADQEWIINRLRSKKIAIIDN
;
A
#
# COMPACT_ATOMS: atom_id res chain seq x y z
N GLU A 1 16.13 -12.62 -1.70
CA GLU A 1 14.72 -12.83 -1.28
C GLU A 1 14.15 -11.48 -0.87
N LYS A 2 13.00 -11.07 -1.47
CA LYS A 2 12.37 -9.79 -1.18
C LYS A 2 11.70 -9.89 0.20
N SER A 3 12.16 -9.13 1.19
CA SER A 3 11.44 -9.05 2.46
C SER A 3 10.13 -8.30 2.26
N LEU A 4 9.03 -8.91 2.66
CA LEU A 4 7.69 -8.29 2.64
C LEU A 4 7.49 -7.34 3.84
N LEU A 5 8.30 -7.50 4.88
CA LEU A 5 8.27 -6.68 6.09
C LEU A 5 9.55 -5.85 6.19
N ILE A 6 9.40 -4.65 6.72
CA ILE A 6 10.50 -3.76 7.05
C ILE A 6 10.38 -3.34 8.52
N THR A 7 11.48 -3.40 9.25
CA THR A 7 11.51 -2.97 10.66
C THR A 7 11.65 -1.45 10.78
N PRO A 8 11.27 -0.84 11.92
CA PRO A 8 11.50 0.57 12.18
C PRO A 8 12.95 1.01 11.99
N ASP A 9 13.91 0.19 12.39
CA ASP A 9 15.36 0.49 12.27
C ASP A 9 15.79 0.60 10.79
N ILE A 10 15.32 -0.32 9.95
CA ILE A 10 15.58 -0.28 8.50
C ILE A 10 14.92 0.95 7.89
N LEU A 11 13.67 1.25 8.29
CA LEU A 11 12.98 2.44 7.82
C LEU A 11 13.73 3.72 8.20
N TYR A 12 14.25 3.78 9.43
CA TYR A 12 14.99 4.93 9.95
C TYR A 12 16.33 5.16 9.21
N SER A 13 17.02 4.06 8.87
CA SER A 13 18.32 4.10 8.19
C SER A 13 18.24 4.29 6.67
N THR A 14 17.03 4.12 6.08
CA THR A 14 16.85 4.23 4.63
C THR A 14 16.73 5.71 4.23
N PRO A 15 17.53 6.20 3.25
CA PRO A 15 17.46 7.58 2.78
C PRO A 15 16.06 7.95 2.28
N PRO A 16 15.51 9.13 2.68
CA PRO A 16 14.15 9.53 2.33
C PRO A 16 13.85 9.63 0.82
N ASN A 17 14.87 9.82 0.00
CA ASN A 17 14.74 9.87 -1.46
C ASN A 17 14.58 8.48 -2.10
N GLN A 18 14.88 7.41 -1.38
CA GLN A 18 14.78 6.03 -1.86
C GLN A 18 13.43 5.37 -1.54
N LEU A 19 12.59 6.03 -0.72
CA LEU A 19 11.32 5.44 -0.31
C LEU A 19 10.17 6.45 -0.29
N VAL A 20 8.95 5.92 -0.31
CA VAL A 20 7.73 6.64 0.00
C VAL A 20 6.99 5.87 1.09
N ILE A 21 6.73 6.54 2.21
CA ILE A 21 5.98 5.98 3.33
C ILE A 21 4.50 6.34 3.13
N VAL A 22 3.62 5.36 3.18
CA VAL A 22 2.17 5.54 2.98
C VAL A 22 1.44 5.19 4.26
N ASP A 23 0.77 6.18 4.84
CA ASP A 23 -0.13 5.99 5.98
C ASP A 23 -1.50 5.54 5.45
N THR A 24 -1.92 4.34 5.83
CA THR A 24 -3.18 3.74 5.39
C THR A 24 -4.33 3.93 6.38
N ARG A 25 -4.08 4.62 7.50
CA ARG A 25 -5.11 4.93 8.50
C ARG A 25 -6.07 6.00 7.97
N SER A 26 -7.10 6.31 8.76
CA SER A 26 -8.03 7.39 8.39
C SER A 26 -7.30 8.75 8.28
N LYS A 27 -7.81 9.63 7.43
CA LYS A 27 -7.28 11.00 7.26
C LYS A 27 -7.16 11.74 8.59
N PHE A 28 -8.14 11.56 9.48
CA PHE A 28 -8.13 12.17 10.81
C PHE A 28 -6.95 11.69 11.66
N LYS A 29 -6.70 10.37 11.70
CA LYS A 29 -5.55 9.80 12.42
C LYS A 29 -4.22 10.28 11.83
N TYR A 30 -4.12 10.36 10.51
CA TYR A 30 -2.95 10.92 9.83
C TYR A 30 -2.67 12.34 10.27
N LEU A 31 -3.68 13.22 10.28
CA LEU A 31 -3.52 14.63 10.67
C LEU A 31 -3.15 14.81 12.14
N LEU A 32 -3.58 13.91 13.03
CA LEU A 32 -3.21 13.94 14.44
C LEU A 32 -1.74 13.52 14.69
N GLY A 33 -1.17 12.71 13.79
CA GLY A 33 0.22 12.31 13.89
C GLY A 33 0.54 11.14 12.97
N HIS A 34 1.59 11.30 12.17
CA HIS A 34 2.05 10.30 11.20
C HIS A 34 3.58 10.22 11.22
N ILE A 35 4.13 9.15 10.66
CA ILE A 35 5.58 9.00 10.50
C ILE A 35 6.10 10.15 9.62
N PRO A 36 7.19 10.83 9.99
CA PRO A 36 7.71 11.96 9.22
C PRO A 36 7.89 11.63 7.73
N ASN A 37 7.49 12.56 6.88
CA ASN A 37 7.46 12.42 5.42
C ASN A 37 6.49 11.35 4.88
N ALA A 38 5.62 10.75 5.70
CA ALA A 38 4.57 9.89 5.19
C ALA A 38 3.53 10.67 4.37
N VAL A 39 2.93 10.02 3.39
CA VAL A 39 1.84 10.54 2.59
C VAL A 39 0.54 9.79 2.89
N HIS A 40 -0.59 10.44 2.67
CA HIS A 40 -1.92 9.86 2.78
C HIS A 40 -2.62 9.91 1.43
N LEU A 41 -2.87 8.74 0.84
CA LEU A 41 -3.41 8.63 -0.53
C LEU A 41 -4.95 8.73 -0.61
N GLY A 42 -5.62 8.78 0.53
CA GLY A 42 -7.07 8.62 0.64
C GLY A 42 -7.44 7.32 1.37
N SER A 43 -8.74 7.03 1.43
CA SER A 43 -9.25 5.79 2.00
C SER A 43 -9.14 4.62 1.00
N TRP A 44 -9.23 3.38 1.51
CA TRP A 44 -9.31 2.20 0.66
C TRP A 44 -10.48 2.29 -0.36
N GLN A 45 -11.61 2.83 0.08
CA GLN A 45 -12.81 3.00 -0.74
C GLN A 45 -12.58 3.91 -1.96
N ASP A 46 -11.66 4.87 -1.86
CA ASP A 46 -11.32 5.77 -2.97
C ASP A 46 -10.64 5.05 -4.15
N PHE A 47 -10.12 3.85 -3.91
CA PHE A 47 -9.47 3.00 -4.92
C PHE A 47 -10.37 1.87 -5.41
N THR A 48 -11.61 1.80 -4.94
CA THR A 48 -12.53 0.70 -5.27
C THR A 48 -13.84 1.22 -5.84
N HIS A 49 -14.51 0.35 -6.56
CA HIS A 49 -15.82 0.63 -7.12
C HIS A 49 -16.76 -0.58 -6.96
N LYS A 50 -18.01 -0.39 -7.35
CA LYS A 50 -19.02 -1.45 -7.42
C LYS A 50 -19.27 -1.80 -8.89
N VAL A 51 -19.16 -3.09 -9.23
CA VAL A 51 -19.46 -3.61 -10.56
C VAL A 51 -20.45 -4.77 -10.41
N ASN A 52 -21.56 -4.73 -11.13
CA ASN A 52 -22.59 -5.80 -11.13
C ASN A 52 -23.01 -6.25 -9.72
N GLY A 53 -23.14 -5.29 -8.79
CA GLY A 53 -23.52 -5.59 -7.41
C GLY A 53 -22.35 -5.92 -6.47
N VAL A 54 -21.19 -6.30 -6.98
CA VAL A 54 -19.99 -6.62 -6.21
C VAL A 54 -19.26 -5.32 -5.83
N ARG A 55 -19.03 -5.12 -4.52
CA ARG A 55 -18.31 -3.95 -3.97
C ARG A 55 -16.86 -4.28 -3.71
N GLY A 56 -16.03 -3.27 -3.68
CA GLY A 56 -14.62 -3.37 -3.25
C GLY A 56 -13.69 -3.86 -4.36
N LEU A 57 -14.13 -3.88 -5.61
CA LEU A 57 -13.25 -4.16 -6.74
C LEU A 57 -12.34 -2.98 -7.01
N LEU A 58 -11.04 -3.23 -7.24
CA LEU A 58 -10.09 -2.18 -7.56
C LEU A 58 -10.46 -1.44 -8.86
N ILE A 59 -10.25 -0.13 -8.84
CA ILE A 59 -10.35 0.70 -10.05
C ILE A 59 -9.07 0.49 -10.87
N GLU A 60 -9.14 -0.38 -11.86
CA GLU A 60 -8.02 -0.72 -12.75
C GLU A 60 -7.96 0.22 -13.96
N ASN A 61 -7.94 1.52 -13.72
CA ASN A 61 -7.77 2.56 -14.72
C ASN A 61 -6.41 3.23 -14.55
N ARG A 62 -5.54 3.13 -15.57
CA ARG A 62 -4.16 3.65 -15.51
C ARG A 62 -4.09 5.15 -15.26
N HIS A 63 -4.96 5.95 -15.88
CA HIS A 63 -4.99 7.41 -15.69
C HIS A 63 -5.41 7.76 -14.26
N PHE A 64 -6.42 7.08 -13.74
CA PHE A 64 -6.84 7.22 -12.34
C PHE A 64 -5.69 6.90 -11.38
N ILE A 65 -5.02 5.76 -11.57
CA ILE A 65 -3.90 5.32 -10.72
C ILE A 65 -2.78 6.37 -10.73
N VAL A 66 -2.36 6.83 -11.91
CA VAL A 66 -1.32 7.86 -12.04
C VAL A 66 -1.76 9.16 -11.36
N SER A 67 -3.00 9.59 -11.54
CA SER A 67 -3.52 10.81 -10.90
C SER A 67 -3.50 10.74 -9.37
N LYS A 68 -3.64 9.56 -8.78
CA LYS A 68 -3.59 9.31 -7.33
C LYS A 68 -2.16 9.19 -6.79
N LEU A 69 -1.26 8.58 -7.53
CA LEU A 69 0.07 8.21 -7.02
C LEU A 69 1.16 9.25 -7.33
N LYS A 70 1.16 9.79 -8.54
CA LYS A 70 2.17 10.75 -9.03
C LYS A 70 2.34 11.98 -8.14
N PRO A 71 1.27 12.67 -7.66
CA PRO A 71 1.41 13.85 -6.79
C PRO A 71 2.12 13.57 -5.46
N HIS A 72 2.11 12.31 -5.02
CA HIS A 72 2.73 11.87 -3.77
C HIS A 72 4.16 11.35 -3.96
N GLY A 73 4.76 11.53 -5.13
CA GLY A 73 6.13 11.14 -5.42
C GLY A 73 6.34 9.63 -5.56
N ILE A 74 5.28 8.86 -5.81
CA ILE A 74 5.33 7.41 -5.99
C ILE A 74 5.73 7.08 -7.43
N ASP A 75 6.75 6.25 -7.59
CA ASP A 75 7.22 5.67 -8.87
C ASP A 75 7.87 4.30 -8.63
N TYR A 76 8.27 3.63 -9.71
CA TYR A 76 8.87 2.28 -9.65
C TYR A 76 10.31 2.24 -9.14
N ASN A 77 10.98 3.39 -9.01
CA ASN A 77 12.37 3.46 -8.56
C ASN A 77 12.47 3.41 -7.04
N LYS A 78 11.42 3.84 -6.34
CA LYS A 78 11.37 3.93 -4.88
C LYS A 78 10.74 2.70 -4.24
N THR A 79 11.14 2.41 -3.02
CA THR A 79 10.45 1.44 -2.18
C THR A 79 9.22 2.10 -1.56
N ILE A 80 8.06 1.46 -1.71
CA ILE A 80 6.81 1.88 -1.06
C ILE A 80 6.71 1.13 0.25
N VAL A 81 6.66 1.87 1.36
CA VAL A 81 6.45 1.29 2.70
C VAL A 81 5.06 1.68 3.17
N VAL A 82 4.17 0.71 3.29
CA VAL A 82 2.82 0.95 3.83
C VAL A 82 2.81 0.66 5.33
N TYR A 83 2.07 1.45 6.09
CA TYR A 83 1.82 1.16 7.50
C TYR A 83 0.40 1.53 7.90
N GLY A 84 -0.10 0.85 8.91
CA GLY A 84 -1.40 1.08 9.49
C GLY A 84 -1.36 1.07 11.01
N ASP A 85 -2.52 0.87 11.59
CA ASP A 85 -2.71 0.63 13.01
C ASP A 85 -2.60 -0.88 13.27
N SER A 86 -1.76 -1.31 14.20
CA SER A 86 -1.59 -2.73 14.53
C SER A 86 -2.90 -3.40 15.02
N LYS A 87 -3.85 -2.59 15.49
CA LYS A 87 -5.17 -3.03 15.95
C LYS A 87 -6.27 -2.91 14.90
N ASP A 88 -5.93 -2.51 13.66
CA ASP A 88 -6.91 -2.47 12.57
C ASP A 88 -7.34 -3.90 12.20
N PRO A 89 -8.60 -4.30 12.48
CA PRO A 89 -9.09 -5.65 12.18
C PRO A 89 -9.16 -5.92 10.67
N TRP A 90 -9.19 -4.86 9.85
CA TRP A 90 -9.30 -4.96 8.41
C TRP A 90 -7.94 -5.04 7.71
N ARG A 91 -6.85 -4.85 8.43
CA ARG A 91 -5.50 -4.86 7.87
C ARG A 91 -5.41 -4.02 6.61
N THR A 92 -5.80 -2.76 6.73
CA THR A 92 -5.84 -1.81 5.59
C THR A 92 -4.45 -1.64 4.97
N ASP A 93 -3.39 -1.74 5.77
CA ASP A 93 -2.00 -1.79 5.29
C ASP A 93 -1.76 -2.95 4.31
N GLY A 94 -2.24 -4.15 4.64
CA GLY A 94 -2.16 -5.32 3.75
C GLY A 94 -2.96 -5.15 2.45
N ARG A 95 -4.12 -4.48 2.51
CA ARG A 95 -4.91 -4.16 1.31
C ARG A 95 -4.17 -3.21 0.38
N PHE A 96 -3.55 -2.15 0.91
CA PHE A 96 -2.74 -1.23 0.13
C PHE A 96 -1.48 -1.92 -0.43
N PHE A 97 -0.84 -2.78 0.36
CA PHE A 97 0.28 -3.60 -0.10
C PHE A 97 -0.11 -4.41 -1.34
N TRP A 98 -1.20 -5.18 -1.25
CA TRP A 98 -1.73 -5.97 -2.36
C TRP A 98 -2.10 -5.10 -3.57
N MET A 99 -2.72 -3.94 -3.35
CA MET A 99 -3.07 -2.99 -4.41
C MET A 99 -1.84 -2.53 -5.18
N PHE A 100 -0.76 -2.16 -4.49
CA PHE A 100 0.48 -1.77 -5.15
C PHE A 100 1.08 -2.92 -5.96
N GLU A 101 1.10 -4.14 -5.42
CA GLU A 101 1.55 -5.31 -6.17
C GLU A 101 0.66 -5.58 -7.39
N ARG A 102 -0.66 -5.39 -7.26
CA ARG A 102 -1.60 -5.52 -8.38
C ARG A 102 -1.34 -4.48 -9.47
N PHE A 103 -0.96 -3.26 -9.10
CA PHE A 103 -0.58 -2.20 -10.04
C PHE A 103 0.82 -2.38 -10.64
N GLY A 104 1.53 -3.45 -10.29
CA GLY A 104 2.82 -3.82 -10.86
C GLY A 104 4.03 -3.30 -10.08
N PHE A 105 3.83 -2.65 -8.94
CA PHE A 105 4.95 -2.24 -8.09
C PHE A 105 5.60 -3.46 -7.43
N ASN A 106 6.91 -3.61 -7.61
CA ASN A 106 7.68 -4.74 -7.11
C ASN A 106 8.52 -4.42 -5.86
N LYS A 107 8.63 -3.14 -5.48
CA LYS A 107 9.34 -2.66 -4.29
C LYS A 107 8.31 -2.15 -3.27
N VAL A 108 7.55 -3.06 -2.69
CA VAL A 108 6.54 -2.75 -1.67
C VAL A 108 6.86 -3.54 -0.41
N ALA A 109 6.75 -2.93 0.76
CA ALA A 109 6.89 -3.56 2.06
C ALA A 109 5.86 -3.01 3.04
N ILE A 110 5.56 -3.80 4.08
CA ILE A 110 4.73 -3.38 5.21
C ILE A 110 5.65 -3.10 6.40
N LEU A 111 5.42 -1.98 7.09
CA LEU A 111 6.12 -1.70 8.34
C LEU A 111 5.65 -2.66 9.43
N GLU A 112 6.57 -3.47 9.94
CA GLU A 112 6.29 -4.46 10.97
C GLU A 112 5.74 -3.80 12.25
N GLY A 113 4.57 -4.30 12.70
CA GLY A 113 3.87 -3.74 13.86
C GLY A 113 3.29 -2.33 13.67
N GLY A 114 3.35 -1.78 12.45
CA GLY A 114 2.74 -0.51 12.08
C GLY A 114 3.23 0.67 12.91
N LEU A 115 2.35 1.67 13.11
CA LEU A 115 2.68 2.87 13.87
C LEU A 115 3.10 2.59 15.30
N ASN A 116 2.51 1.57 15.94
CA ASN A 116 2.82 1.25 17.33
C ASN A 116 4.28 0.81 17.49
N ASN A 117 4.77 -0.04 16.58
CA ASN A 117 6.17 -0.48 16.63
C ASN A 117 7.13 0.67 16.32
N TRP A 118 6.78 1.55 15.39
CA TRP A 118 7.53 2.79 15.14
C TRP A 118 7.71 3.62 16.42
N LEU A 119 6.62 3.87 17.16
CA LEU A 119 6.65 4.63 18.41
C LEU A 119 7.43 3.91 19.51
N ASN A 120 7.25 2.59 19.66
CA ASN A 120 7.99 1.77 20.64
C ASN A 120 9.49 1.77 20.38
N SER A 121 9.90 1.94 19.14
CA SER A 121 11.32 2.06 18.73
C SER A 121 11.87 3.50 18.86
N GLY A 122 11.12 4.41 19.50
CA GLY A 122 11.54 5.80 19.71
C GLY A 122 11.29 6.72 18.51
N GLY A 123 10.54 6.27 17.52
CA GLY A 123 10.16 7.06 16.35
C GLY A 123 9.28 8.26 16.73
N LYS A 124 9.52 9.39 16.08
CA LYS A 124 8.75 10.64 16.28
C LYS A 124 7.57 10.71 15.30
N LEU A 125 6.61 11.56 15.59
CA LEU A 125 5.48 11.89 14.72
C LEU A 125 5.59 13.32 14.19
N GLU A 126 5.12 13.50 12.97
CA GLU A 126 4.80 14.78 12.35
C GLU A 126 3.29 14.99 12.43
N VAL A 127 2.85 16.22 12.71
CA VAL A 127 1.43 16.60 12.87
C VAL A 127 0.98 17.45 11.68
N GLY A 128 -0.27 17.33 11.28
CA GLY A 128 -0.86 18.12 10.22
C GLY A 128 -0.77 17.43 8.85
N ARG A 129 -0.66 18.23 7.78
CA ARG A 129 -0.72 17.72 6.40
C ARG A 129 0.58 17.10 5.90
N GLY A 130 1.64 17.19 6.68
CA GLY A 130 2.99 16.84 6.24
C GLY A 130 3.54 17.80 5.17
N ASN A 131 4.76 17.54 4.74
CA ASN A 131 5.41 18.35 3.70
C ASN A 131 4.96 17.93 2.30
N PRO A 132 4.67 18.87 1.39
CA PRO A 132 4.41 18.56 0.00
C PRO A 132 5.57 17.78 -0.62
N ARG A 133 5.26 16.70 -1.34
CA ARG A 133 6.29 15.96 -2.10
C ARG A 133 6.32 16.46 -3.54
N LYS A 134 7.53 16.42 -4.12
CA LYS A 134 7.66 16.60 -5.57
C LYS A 134 6.94 15.46 -6.28
N ALA A 135 6.11 15.78 -7.29
CA ALA A 135 5.49 14.78 -8.13
C ALA A 135 6.54 13.89 -8.79
N SER A 136 6.25 12.61 -8.90
CA SER A 136 7.12 11.65 -9.59
C SER A 136 6.98 11.75 -11.12
N GLU A 137 7.83 11.01 -11.83
CA GLU A 137 7.76 10.88 -13.29
C GLU A 137 6.83 9.74 -13.75
N LEU A 138 6.02 9.19 -12.84
CA LEU A 138 5.08 8.09 -13.14
C LEU A 138 4.15 8.46 -14.30
N THR A 139 4.03 7.57 -15.28
CA THR A 139 3.17 7.71 -16.46
C THR A 139 2.19 6.53 -16.57
N VAL A 140 1.20 6.65 -17.43
CA VAL A 140 0.21 5.59 -17.69
C VAL A 140 0.84 4.33 -18.30
N ASN A 141 1.96 4.49 -19.02
CA ASN A 141 2.67 3.38 -19.65
C ASN A 141 3.45 2.54 -18.64
N ASP A 142 3.77 3.11 -17.49
CA ASP A 142 4.49 2.40 -16.42
C ASP A 142 3.56 1.43 -15.67
N ILE A 143 2.25 1.66 -15.66
CA ILE A 143 1.30 0.80 -14.95
C ILE A 143 1.11 -0.53 -15.68
N SER A 144 1.52 -1.62 -15.02
CA SER A 144 1.41 -2.98 -15.54
C SER A 144 0.72 -3.88 -14.52
N PHE A 145 -0.54 -4.25 -14.78
CA PHE A 145 -1.31 -5.05 -13.83
C PHE A 145 -0.73 -6.45 -13.64
N ASN A 146 -0.37 -6.78 -12.41
CA ASN A 146 0.13 -8.10 -12.04
C ASN A 146 -1.03 -9.07 -11.77
N HIS A 147 -1.30 -9.97 -12.71
CA HIS A 147 -2.36 -10.97 -12.59
C HIS A 147 -2.01 -12.14 -11.65
N ARG A 148 -0.75 -12.28 -11.24
CA ARG A 148 -0.32 -13.39 -10.36
C ARG A 148 -0.78 -13.21 -8.91
N VAL A 149 -1.12 -11.99 -8.50
CA VAL A 149 -1.61 -11.67 -7.14
C VAL A 149 -3.13 -11.61 -7.07
N LEU A 150 -3.81 -12.00 -8.15
CA LEU A 150 -5.28 -12.05 -8.24
C LEU A 150 -5.73 -13.50 -8.38
N ALA A 151 -6.63 -13.93 -7.49
CA ALA A 151 -7.37 -15.18 -7.61
C ALA A 151 -8.86 -14.83 -7.77
N ASP A 152 -9.34 -14.78 -9.01
CA ASP A 152 -10.75 -14.58 -9.28
C ASP A 152 -11.56 -15.87 -9.11
N GLN A 153 -12.88 -15.77 -9.19
CA GLN A 153 -13.77 -16.89 -9.00
C GLN A 153 -13.50 -18.05 -9.97
N GLU A 154 -13.26 -17.75 -11.24
CA GLU A 154 -12.98 -18.75 -12.26
C GLU A 154 -11.66 -19.49 -11.98
N TRP A 155 -10.62 -18.73 -11.62
CA TRP A 155 -9.32 -19.29 -11.24
C TRP A 155 -9.45 -20.23 -10.04
N ILE A 156 -10.24 -19.84 -9.02
CA ILE A 156 -10.48 -20.67 -7.82
C ILE A 156 -11.27 -21.93 -8.19
N ILE A 157 -12.40 -21.81 -8.91
CA ILE A 157 -13.25 -22.95 -9.30
C ILE A 157 -12.44 -24.00 -10.06
N ASN A 158 -11.63 -23.58 -11.02
CA ASN A 158 -10.81 -24.47 -11.82
C ASN A 158 -9.73 -25.21 -11.02
N ARG A 159 -9.45 -24.78 -9.77
CA ARG A 159 -8.38 -25.31 -8.91
C ARG A 159 -8.84 -25.87 -7.57
N LEU A 160 -10.14 -25.91 -7.29
CA LEU A 160 -10.70 -26.42 -6.03
C LEU A 160 -10.24 -27.85 -5.69
N ARG A 161 -9.95 -28.68 -6.69
CA ARG A 161 -9.52 -30.08 -6.52
C ARG A 161 -8.00 -30.26 -6.67
N SER A 162 -7.26 -29.19 -6.83
CA SER A 162 -5.80 -29.27 -7.00
C SER A 162 -5.11 -29.53 -5.67
N LYS A 163 -4.31 -30.59 -5.60
CA LYS A 163 -3.44 -30.89 -4.45
C LYS A 163 -2.25 -29.90 -4.30
N LYS A 164 -2.05 -29.02 -5.26
CA LYS A 164 -0.94 -28.05 -5.28
C LYS A 164 -1.33 -26.69 -4.74
N ILE A 165 -2.60 -26.50 -4.36
CA ILE A 165 -3.14 -25.21 -3.92
C ILE A 165 -3.88 -25.43 -2.61
N ALA A 166 -3.58 -24.60 -1.61
CA ALA A 166 -4.36 -24.44 -0.40
C ALA A 166 -5.17 -23.16 -0.50
N ILE A 167 -6.49 -23.26 -0.23
CA ILE A 167 -7.37 -22.10 -0.08
C ILE A 167 -7.50 -21.86 1.42
N ILE A 168 -7.12 -20.66 1.87
CA ILE A 168 -7.17 -20.27 3.28
C ILE A 168 -8.20 -19.16 3.40
N ASP A 169 -9.17 -19.34 4.26
CA ASP A 169 -10.14 -18.33 4.69
C ASP A 169 -9.78 -17.90 6.12
N ASN A 170 -9.63 -16.59 6.35
CA ASN A 170 -9.23 -16.00 7.64
C ASN A 170 -10.16 -14.87 8.08
#